data_afb96911c4beb0904707d310bb2e43fd
#
_entry.id   afb96911c4beb0904707d310bb2e43fd
#
_cell.length_a   1.000
_cell.length_b   1.000
_cell.length_c   1.000
_cell.angle_alpha   90.00
_cell.angle_beta   90.00
_cell.angle_gamma   90.00
#
_symmetry.space_group_name_H-M   'P 1'
#
loop_
_entity.id
_entity.type
_entity.pdbx_description
1 polymer ?
#
loop_
_entity_poly.entity_id
_entity_poly.type
_entity_poly.pdbx_seq_one_letter_code
_entity_poly.pdbx_strand_id
1 'polypeptide(L)'
;MPDNAKLLVRNARDQDIPVVVEIDHEAFSPYGTAENLETFRLRLTAFPNGFIILVADNEIAGYGCSEKWLTEHKPRLDENPLVTHKPEGRILCITTMAVRTKYRGQGYGLRILDKLMEIAHKEGCKKIILETTHAQDLYLKRGFKKVQNRTERGISMDVMSLDVE
;
A
#
# COMPACT_ATOMS: atom_id res chain seq x y z
N MET A 1 -10.77 16.02 -22.06
CA MET A 1 -11.30 15.86 -20.71
C MET A 1 -10.63 14.72 -20.01
N PRO A 2 -9.78 15.05 -19.09
CA PRO A 2 -9.10 14.02 -18.31
C PRO A 2 -10.08 13.13 -17.54
N ASP A 3 -11.27 13.62 -17.30
CA ASP A 3 -12.28 12.93 -16.52
C ASP A 3 -12.84 11.69 -17.18
N ASN A 4 -12.52 11.49 -18.46
CA ASN A 4 -12.99 10.32 -19.21
C ASN A 4 -12.01 9.16 -19.16
N ALA A 5 -10.94 9.27 -18.37
CA ALA A 5 -10.03 8.17 -18.19
C ALA A 5 -10.80 6.97 -17.60
N LYS A 6 -10.67 5.83 -18.26
CA LYS A 6 -11.34 4.62 -17.83
C LYS A 6 -10.54 4.01 -16.68
N LEU A 7 -11.07 4.11 -15.47
CA LEU A 7 -10.43 3.59 -14.28
C LEU A 7 -11.03 2.27 -13.85
N LEU A 8 -10.17 1.33 -13.48
CA LEU A 8 -10.57 0.04 -12.96
C LEU A 8 -9.65 -0.33 -11.81
N VAL A 9 -10.22 -0.72 -10.67
CA VAL A 9 -9.45 -1.28 -9.57
C VAL A 9 -9.77 -2.77 -9.52
N ARG A 10 -8.73 -3.59 -9.52
CA ARG A 10 -8.87 -5.05 -9.50
C ARG A 10 -7.78 -5.67 -8.62
N ASN A 11 -7.94 -6.94 -8.30
CA ASN A 11 -6.89 -7.66 -7.60
C ASN A 11 -5.69 -7.89 -8.52
N ALA A 12 -4.51 -7.95 -7.92
CA ALA A 12 -3.27 -8.22 -8.64
C ALA A 12 -3.24 -9.67 -9.14
N ARG A 13 -2.47 -9.89 -10.19
CA ARG A 13 -2.20 -11.21 -10.78
C ARG A 13 -0.69 -11.39 -10.89
N ASP A 14 -0.23 -12.62 -11.03
CA ASP A 14 1.20 -12.91 -11.16
C ASP A 14 1.86 -12.08 -12.27
N GLN A 15 1.20 -11.93 -13.42
CA GLN A 15 1.76 -11.18 -14.52
C GLN A 15 1.90 -9.69 -14.25
N ASP A 16 1.25 -9.16 -13.22
CA ASP A 16 1.37 -7.75 -12.85
C ASP A 16 2.63 -7.47 -12.05
N ILE A 17 3.22 -8.47 -11.41
CA ILE A 17 4.32 -8.29 -10.46
C ILE A 17 5.51 -7.53 -11.04
N PRO A 18 6.00 -7.85 -12.25
CA PRO A 18 7.12 -7.09 -12.82
C PRO A 18 6.82 -5.58 -12.94
N VAL A 19 5.59 -5.22 -13.32
CA VAL A 19 5.18 -3.82 -13.44
C VAL A 19 5.06 -3.17 -12.07
N VAL A 20 4.53 -3.89 -11.08
CA VAL A 20 4.46 -3.41 -9.70
C VAL A 20 5.86 -3.07 -9.17
N VAL A 21 6.82 -3.96 -9.38
CA VAL A 21 8.22 -3.73 -8.97
C VAL A 21 8.79 -2.49 -9.64
N GLU A 22 8.50 -2.30 -10.93
CA GLU A 22 8.94 -1.12 -11.67
C GLU A 22 8.37 0.15 -11.06
N ILE A 23 7.08 0.17 -10.76
CA ILE A 23 6.42 1.33 -10.13
C ILE A 23 6.98 1.58 -8.73
N ASP A 24 7.18 0.53 -7.95
CA ASP A 24 7.73 0.61 -6.60
C ASP A 24 9.14 1.22 -6.62
N HIS A 25 9.99 0.75 -7.53
CA HIS A 25 11.34 1.29 -7.67
C HIS A 25 11.33 2.75 -8.10
N GLU A 26 10.46 3.11 -9.03
CA GLU A 26 10.31 4.49 -9.47
C GLU A 26 9.92 5.40 -8.30
N ALA A 27 9.02 4.94 -7.44
CA ALA A 27 8.51 5.74 -6.32
C ALA A 27 9.46 5.77 -5.13
N PHE A 28 10.10 4.65 -4.80
CA PHE A 28 10.77 4.47 -3.51
C PHE A 28 12.29 4.33 -3.56
N SER A 29 12.90 4.05 -4.70
CA SER A 29 14.36 4.00 -4.79
C SER A 29 15.02 5.29 -4.28
N PRO A 30 14.48 6.49 -4.59
CA PRO A 30 15.08 7.72 -4.06
C PRO A 30 15.09 7.81 -2.54
N TYR A 31 14.21 7.08 -1.86
CA TYR A 31 14.09 7.07 -0.39
C TYR A 31 14.76 5.87 0.26
N GLY A 32 15.32 4.95 -0.55
CA GLY A 32 15.95 3.74 -0.03
C GLY A 32 14.96 2.71 0.51
N THR A 33 13.69 2.80 0.11
CA THR A 33 12.62 1.92 0.63
C THR A 33 11.97 1.04 -0.44
N ALA A 34 12.58 0.93 -1.63
CA ALA A 34 12.10 0.00 -2.66
C ALA A 34 12.31 -1.45 -2.21
N GLU A 35 11.38 -2.33 -2.61
CA GLU A 35 11.42 -3.74 -2.24
C GLU A 35 11.64 -4.63 -3.45
N ASN A 36 11.99 -5.90 -3.21
CA ASN A 36 12.35 -6.80 -4.30
C ASN A 36 11.14 -7.56 -4.87
N LEU A 37 11.36 -8.18 -6.04
CA LEU A 37 10.34 -8.94 -6.75
C LEU A 37 9.75 -10.08 -5.91
N GLU A 38 10.61 -10.79 -5.20
CA GLU A 38 10.18 -11.95 -4.41
C GLU A 38 9.22 -11.53 -3.29
N THR A 39 9.48 -10.39 -2.65
CA THR A 39 8.59 -9.86 -1.61
C THR A 39 7.18 -9.64 -2.16
N PHE A 40 7.08 -9.07 -3.36
CA PHE A 40 5.76 -8.84 -3.97
C PHE A 40 5.06 -10.15 -4.35
N ARG A 41 5.80 -11.15 -4.82
CA ARG A 41 5.22 -12.48 -5.07
C ARG A 41 4.66 -13.09 -3.81
N LEU A 42 5.41 -12.99 -2.72
CA LEU A 42 4.98 -13.52 -1.42
C LEU A 42 3.76 -12.77 -0.88
N ARG A 43 3.66 -11.46 -1.11
CA ARG A 43 2.47 -10.69 -0.73
C ARG A 43 1.23 -11.16 -1.46
N LEU A 44 1.37 -11.43 -2.76
CA LEU A 44 0.24 -11.95 -3.55
C LEU A 44 -0.20 -13.31 -3.04
N THR A 45 0.75 -14.17 -2.67
CA THR A 45 0.44 -15.49 -2.13
C THR A 45 -0.21 -15.40 -0.75
N ALA A 46 0.33 -14.55 0.13
CA ALA A 46 -0.12 -14.46 1.52
C ALA A 46 -1.52 -13.85 1.65
N PHE A 47 -1.79 -12.78 0.92
CA PHE A 47 -3.06 -12.05 1.04
C PHE A 47 -3.47 -11.43 -0.29
N PRO A 48 -3.93 -12.25 -1.24
CA PRO A 48 -4.31 -11.75 -2.57
C PRO A 48 -5.44 -10.72 -2.52
N ASN A 49 -6.36 -10.83 -1.56
CA ASN A 49 -7.46 -9.87 -1.43
C ASN A 49 -6.98 -8.46 -1.06
N GLY A 50 -5.81 -8.34 -0.47
CA GLY A 50 -5.23 -7.06 -0.06
C GLY A 50 -4.20 -6.51 -1.04
N PHE A 51 -4.04 -7.10 -2.20
CA PHE A 51 -3.12 -6.65 -3.23
C PHE A 51 -3.93 -6.20 -4.44
N ILE A 52 -3.95 -4.90 -4.70
CA ILE A 52 -4.79 -4.30 -5.73
C ILE A 52 -3.99 -3.53 -6.77
N ILE A 53 -4.54 -3.47 -7.96
CA ILE A 53 -3.98 -2.76 -9.11
C ILE A 53 -4.97 -1.70 -9.57
N LEU A 54 -4.50 -0.50 -9.82
CA LEU A 54 -5.27 0.55 -10.47
C LEU A 54 -4.87 0.61 -11.93
N VAL A 55 -5.85 0.39 -12.80
CA VAL A 55 -5.67 0.46 -14.26
C VAL A 55 -6.32 1.73 -14.76
N ALA A 56 -5.59 2.50 -15.55
CA ALA A 56 -6.10 3.70 -16.22
C ALA A 56 -5.88 3.54 -17.71
N ASP A 57 -6.96 3.55 -18.48
CA ASP A 57 -6.91 3.41 -19.94
C ASP A 57 -6.09 2.20 -20.40
N ASN A 58 -6.36 1.04 -19.78
CA ASN A 58 -5.71 -0.25 -20.08
C ASN A 58 -4.22 -0.32 -19.68
N GLU A 59 -3.73 0.63 -18.92
CA GLU A 59 -2.35 0.63 -18.42
C GLU A 59 -2.35 0.59 -16.90
N ILE A 60 -1.43 -0.18 -16.31
CA ILE A 60 -1.29 -0.19 -14.85
C ILE A 60 -0.72 1.16 -14.41
N ALA A 61 -1.52 1.92 -13.67
CA ALA A 61 -1.14 3.26 -13.20
C ALA A 61 -0.61 3.24 -11.76
N GLY A 62 -0.97 2.23 -10.97
CA GLY A 62 -0.56 2.16 -9.59
C GLY A 62 -0.96 0.85 -8.94
N TYR A 63 -0.56 0.69 -7.68
CA TYR A 63 -0.83 -0.53 -6.92
C TYR A 63 -0.93 -0.20 -5.43
N GLY A 64 -1.50 -1.15 -4.68
CA GLY A 64 -1.49 -1.10 -3.22
C GLY A 64 -1.40 -2.50 -2.65
N CYS A 65 -0.61 -2.65 -1.60
CA CYS A 65 -0.44 -3.91 -0.87
C CYS A 65 -0.76 -3.73 0.58
N SER A 66 -1.31 -4.78 1.19
CA SER A 66 -1.62 -4.78 2.61
C SER A 66 -1.50 -6.19 3.16
N GLU A 67 -1.46 -6.28 4.47
CA GLU A 67 -1.53 -7.54 5.19
C GLU A 67 -2.24 -7.32 6.52
N LYS A 68 -2.73 -8.40 7.12
CA LYS A 68 -3.43 -8.31 8.41
C LYS A 68 -2.51 -8.75 9.53
N TRP A 69 -2.55 -8.00 10.64
CA TRP A 69 -1.75 -8.26 11.83
C TRP A 69 -2.65 -8.50 13.03
N LEU A 70 -2.16 -9.36 13.94
CA LEU A 70 -2.82 -9.56 15.25
C LEU A 70 -2.47 -8.43 16.20
N THR A 71 -1.22 -7.96 16.16
CA THR A 71 -0.73 -6.88 17.01
C THR A 71 0.11 -5.93 16.18
N GLU A 72 0.23 -4.68 16.64
CA GLU A 72 1.10 -3.71 16.00
C GLU A 72 2.56 -4.12 16.26
N HIS A 73 3.36 -4.05 15.22
CA HIS A 73 4.79 -4.29 15.31
C HIS A 73 5.53 -3.42 14.31
N LYS A 74 6.84 -3.39 14.42
CA LYS A 74 7.71 -2.61 13.56
C LYS A 74 7.87 -3.33 12.22
N PRO A 75 7.44 -2.74 11.09
CA PRO A 75 7.66 -3.35 9.79
C PRO A 75 9.12 -3.22 9.37
N ARG A 76 9.59 -4.14 8.53
CA ARG A 76 10.93 -4.14 7.95
C ARG A 76 10.81 -4.31 6.45
N LEU A 77 11.77 -3.75 5.71
CA LEU A 77 11.85 -3.97 4.27
C LEU A 77 12.04 -5.45 3.98
N ASP A 78 11.37 -5.92 2.94
CA ASP A 78 11.46 -7.30 2.45
C ASP A 78 11.15 -8.37 3.52
N GLU A 79 10.27 -8.03 4.48
CA GLU A 79 9.74 -9.03 5.40
C GLU A 79 9.02 -10.12 4.63
N ASN A 80 9.01 -11.34 5.18
CA ASN A 80 8.29 -12.46 4.57
C ASN A 80 6.79 -12.37 4.92
N PRO A 81 5.92 -11.98 3.97
CA PRO A 81 4.49 -11.86 4.24
C PRO A 81 3.81 -13.17 4.65
N LEU A 82 4.40 -14.30 4.29
CA LEU A 82 3.88 -15.60 4.73
C LEU A 82 4.00 -15.77 6.24
N VAL A 83 4.93 -15.04 6.86
CA VAL A 83 5.13 -15.04 8.31
C VAL A 83 4.36 -13.91 8.99
N THR A 84 4.39 -12.71 8.40
CA THR A 84 3.80 -11.51 9.04
C THR A 84 2.30 -11.40 8.88
N HIS A 85 1.76 -11.89 7.76
CA HIS A 85 0.31 -11.86 7.56
C HIS A 85 -0.39 -12.89 8.43
N LYS A 86 -1.42 -12.45 9.16
CA LYS A 86 -2.26 -13.30 10.01
C LYS A 86 -3.71 -13.23 9.53
N PRO A 87 -4.28 -14.30 8.97
CA PRO A 87 -5.65 -14.26 8.43
C PRO A 87 -6.70 -13.79 9.43
N GLU A 88 -6.51 -14.06 10.72
CA GLU A 88 -7.43 -13.63 11.78
C GLU A 88 -7.10 -12.25 12.35
N GLY A 89 -6.10 -11.56 11.80
CA GLY A 89 -5.68 -10.24 12.26
C GLY A 89 -6.77 -9.19 12.08
N ARG A 90 -6.80 -8.24 13.02
CA ARG A 90 -7.76 -7.12 13.03
C ARG A 90 -7.13 -5.77 12.73
N ILE A 91 -5.86 -5.77 12.42
CA ILE A 91 -5.12 -4.57 12.01
C ILE A 91 -4.72 -4.77 10.55
N LEU A 92 -5.13 -3.85 9.68
CA LEU A 92 -4.64 -3.86 8.31
C LEU A 92 -3.41 -2.97 8.23
N CYS A 93 -2.28 -3.55 7.86
CA CYS A 93 -1.08 -2.79 7.56
C CYS A 93 -1.01 -2.55 6.06
N ILE A 94 -1.00 -1.29 5.65
CA ILE A 94 -0.69 -0.94 4.27
C ILE A 94 0.83 -0.98 4.16
N THR A 95 1.33 -2.00 3.48
CA THR A 95 2.77 -2.24 3.40
C THR A 95 3.45 -1.34 2.38
N THR A 96 2.77 -1.09 1.25
CA THR A 96 3.27 -0.20 0.22
C THR A 96 2.15 0.16 -0.75
N MET A 97 2.21 1.37 -1.28
CA MET A 97 1.34 1.79 -2.39
C MET A 97 2.04 2.89 -3.17
N ALA A 98 1.82 2.92 -4.47
CA ALA A 98 2.44 3.91 -5.32
C ALA A 98 1.66 4.10 -6.63
N VAL A 99 1.85 5.27 -7.23
CA VAL A 99 1.29 5.63 -8.53
C VAL A 99 2.45 5.98 -9.45
N ARG A 100 2.39 5.56 -10.71
CA ARG A 100 3.39 5.94 -11.71
C ARG A 100 3.50 7.47 -11.77
N THR A 101 4.72 7.96 -11.95
CA THR A 101 5.00 9.38 -11.99
C THR A 101 4.09 10.11 -12.98
N LYS A 102 3.90 9.56 -14.17
CA LYS A 102 3.09 10.22 -15.21
C LYS A 102 1.60 10.33 -14.87
N TYR A 103 1.13 9.58 -13.88
CA TYR A 103 -0.27 9.61 -13.45
C TYR A 103 -0.49 10.36 -12.14
N ARG A 104 0.56 10.93 -11.56
CA ARG A 104 0.45 11.67 -10.30
C ARG A 104 -0.33 12.96 -10.49
N GLY A 105 -0.91 13.46 -9.40
CA GLY A 105 -1.67 14.70 -9.42
C GLY A 105 -3.10 14.56 -9.91
N GLN A 106 -3.60 13.34 -10.09
CA GLN A 106 -4.94 13.07 -10.61
C GLN A 106 -5.85 12.39 -9.58
N GLY A 107 -5.39 12.27 -8.34
CA GLY A 107 -6.17 11.65 -7.27
C GLY A 107 -6.12 10.12 -7.25
N TYR A 108 -5.24 9.51 -8.01
CA TYR A 108 -5.15 8.04 -8.10
C TYR A 108 -4.66 7.41 -6.80
N GLY A 109 -3.74 8.07 -6.10
CA GLY A 109 -3.31 7.59 -4.78
C GLY A 109 -4.46 7.49 -3.79
N LEU A 110 -5.36 8.47 -3.80
CA LEU A 110 -6.56 8.44 -2.96
C LEU A 110 -7.50 7.31 -3.37
N ARG A 111 -7.60 7.02 -4.65
CA ARG A 111 -8.43 5.91 -5.15
C ARG A 111 -7.92 4.58 -4.63
N ILE A 112 -6.60 4.38 -4.65
CA ILE A 112 -5.97 3.18 -4.11
C ILE A 112 -6.21 3.09 -2.61
N LEU A 113 -5.98 4.18 -1.88
CA LEU A 113 -6.18 4.23 -0.44
C LEU A 113 -7.64 3.93 -0.07
N ASP A 114 -8.59 4.53 -0.78
CA ASP A 114 -10.02 4.29 -0.54
C ASP A 114 -10.37 2.81 -0.69
N LYS A 115 -9.78 2.14 -1.68
CA LYS A 115 -10.01 0.70 -1.88
C LYS A 115 -9.41 -0.12 -0.75
N LEU A 116 -8.22 0.23 -0.27
CA LEU A 116 -7.61 -0.47 0.87
C LEU A 116 -8.43 -0.25 2.15
N MET A 117 -8.99 0.94 2.34
CA MET A 117 -9.88 1.21 3.47
C MET A 117 -11.15 0.35 3.40
N GLU A 118 -11.70 0.20 2.20
CA GLU A 118 -12.84 -0.70 1.97
C GLU A 118 -12.50 -2.15 2.30
N ILE A 119 -11.31 -2.59 1.91
CA ILE A 119 -10.82 -3.94 2.21
C ILE A 119 -10.69 -4.13 3.73
N ALA A 120 -10.15 -3.15 4.44
CA ALA A 120 -10.05 -3.20 5.90
C ALA A 120 -11.43 -3.41 6.54
N HIS A 121 -12.43 -2.69 6.06
CA HIS A 121 -13.79 -2.82 6.56
C HIS A 121 -14.35 -4.21 6.28
N LYS A 122 -14.20 -4.70 5.04
CA LYS A 122 -14.68 -6.02 4.63
C LYS A 122 -14.03 -7.15 5.42
N GLU A 123 -12.74 -7.00 5.73
CA GLU A 123 -11.98 -8.02 6.46
C GLU A 123 -12.22 -7.96 7.97
N GLY A 124 -13.04 -7.02 8.44
CA GLY A 124 -13.34 -6.89 9.87
C GLY A 124 -12.22 -6.26 10.67
N CYS A 125 -11.32 -5.55 10.02
CA CYS A 125 -10.23 -4.87 10.72
C CYS A 125 -10.75 -3.68 11.52
N LYS A 126 -10.13 -3.42 12.67
CA LYS A 126 -10.50 -2.32 13.56
C LYS A 126 -9.56 -1.13 13.44
N LYS A 127 -8.43 -1.31 12.79
CA LYS A 127 -7.42 -0.28 12.62
C LYS A 127 -6.67 -0.49 11.32
N ILE A 128 -6.25 0.61 10.70
CA ILE A 128 -5.31 0.60 9.57
C ILE A 128 -4.05 1.32 10.05
N ILE A 129 -2.89 0.74 9.76
CA ILE A 129 -1.59 1.32 10.13
C ILE A 129 -0.67 1.31 8.91
N LEU A 130 0.21 2.31 8.84
CA LEU A 130 1.20 2.40 7.78
C LEU A 130 2.38 3.26 8.23
N GLU A 131 3.46 3.19 7.46
CA GLU A 131 4.60 4.11 7.61
C GLU A 131 4.80 4.85 6.30
N THR A 132 5.16 6.13 6.38
CA THR A 132 5.42 6.95 5.20
C THR A 132 6.60 7.88 5.42
N THR A 133 7.39 8.06 4.36
CA THR A 133 8.53 8.99 4.36
C THR A 133 8.12 10.37 3.85
N HIS A 134 7.16 10.46 2.94
CA HIS A 134 6.87 11.70 2.22
C HIS A 134 5.40 11.91 1.82
N ALA A 135 4.52 10.97 2.10
CA ALA A 135 3.13 11.03 1.63
C ALA A 135 2.12 11.34 2.75
N GLN A 136 2.57 12.01 3.82
CA GLN A 136 1.73 12.29 4.99
C GLN A 136 0.42 12.99 4.61
N ASP A 137 0.48 13.96 3.70
CA ASP A 137 -0.70 14.74 3.31
C ASP A 137 -1.79 13.87 2.68
N LEU A 138 -1.40 12.86 1.92
CA LEU A 138 -2.35 11.92 1.32
C LEU A 138 -3.20 11.23 2.39
N TYR A 139 -2.54 10.74 3.42
CA TYR A 139 -3.21 9.99 4.48
C TYR A 139 -4.01 10.89 5.40
N LEU A 140 -3.51 12.10 5.67
CA LEU A 140 -4.23 13.08 6.47
C LEU A 140 -5.59 13.43 5.85
N LYS A 141 -5.69 13.45 4.53
CA LYS A 141 -6.95 13.72 3.81
C LYS A 141 -8.03 12.68 4.11
N ARG A 142 -7.66 11.50 4.56
CA ARG A 142 -8.62 10.44 4.90
C ARG A 142 -8.75 10.21 6.40
N GLY A 143 -8.24 11.13 7.21
CA GLY A 143 -8.42 11.08 8.65
C GLY A 143 -7.36 10.28 9.40
N PHE A 144 -6.32 9.82 8.73
CA PHE A 144 -5.20 9.18 9.41
C PHE A 144 -4.51 10.20 10.30
N LYS A 145 -3.99 9.72 11.42
CA LYS A 145 -3.24 10.53 12.38
C LYS A 145 -1.83 10.00 12.53
N LYS A 146 -0.88 10.92 12.66
CA LYS A 146 0.48 10.55 13.01
C LYS A 146 0.51 10.12 14.47
N VAL A 147 0.99 8.91 14.72
CA VAL A 147 1.06 8.37 16.07
C VAL A 147 2.50 8.22 16.57
N GLN A 148 3.47 8.20 15.68
CA GLN A 148 4.86 8.02 16.03
C GLN A 148 5.75 8.44 14.87
N ASN A 149 6.98 8.85 15.18
CA ASN A 149 8.05 9.00 14.19
C ASN A 149 9.13 7.97 14.50
N ARG A 150 9.60 7.29 13.47
CA ARG A 150 10.70 6.32 13.58
C ARG A 150 11.81 6.68 12.61
N THR A 151 13.04 6.47 13.04
CA THR A 151 14.19 6.56 12.15
C THR A 151 14.87 5.21 12.11
N GLU A 152 15.08 4.69 10.91
CA GLU A 152 15.76 3.42 10.68
C GLU A 152 16.69 3.57 9.49
N ARG A 153 17.96 3.17 9.66
CA ARG A 153 18.99 3.31 8.63
C ARG A 153 19.11 4.75 8.11
N GLY A 154 18.92 5.73 8.99
CA GLY A 154 18.95 7.14 8.61
C GLY A 154 17.72 7.65 7.90
N ILE A 155 16.68 6.82 7.75
CA ILE A 155 15.43 7.20 7.08
C ILE A 155 14.39 7.52 8.16
N SER A 156 13.85 8.74 8.10
CA SER A 156 12.77 9.17 9.01
C SER A 156 11.43 8.80 8.40
N MET A 157 10.60 8.12 9.19
CA MET A 157 9.27 7.69 8.77
C MET A 157 8.24 8.06 9.82
N ASP A 158 7.09 8.52 9.37
CA ASP A 158 5.94 8.72 10.25
C ASP A 158 5.06 7.49 10.23
N VAL A 159 4.74 6.98 11.42
CA VAL A 159 3.73 5.94 11.58
C VAL A 159 2.39 6.63 11.68
N MET A 160 1.45 6.23 10.83
CA MET A 160 0.12 6.82 10.79
C MET A 160 -0.94 5.73 10.97
N SER A 161 -2.03 6.05 11.62
CA SER A 161 -3.11 5.09 11.83
C SER A 161 -4.49 5.72 11.69
N LEU A 162 -5.46 4.86 11.42
CA LEU A 162 -6.87 5.20 11.31
C LEU A 162 -7.67 4.11 11.98
N ASP A 163 -8.60 4.49 12.86
CA ASP A 163 -9.56 3.54 13.43
C ASP A 163 -10.67 3.28 12.41
N VAL A 164 -11.06 2.01 12.28
CA VAL A 164 -12.10 1.57 11.36
C VAL A 164 -13.35 1.24 12.15
N GLU A 165 -14.44 1.85 11.77
CA GLU A 165 -15.74 1.64 12.42
C GLU A 165 -16.55 0.51 11.79
#